data_037d032a2688551e4a76f9c9ac94fb3e
#
_entry.id   037d032a2688551e4a76f9c9ac94fb3e
#
_cell.length_a   1.000
_cell.length_b   1.000
_cell.length_c   1.000
_cell.angle_alpha   90.00
_cell.angle_beta   90.00
_cell.angle_gamma   90.00
#
_symmetry.space_group_name_H-M   'P 1'
#
loop_
_entity.id
_entity.type
_entity.pdbx_description
1 polymer ?
#
loop_
_entity_poly.entity_id
_entity_poly.type
_entity_poly.pdbx_seq_one_letter_code
_entity_poly.pdbx_strand_id
1 'polypeptide(L)'
;YTRYEISNYSIPGHHSRHNRVYWNGLGWWSFGQGSTSSPWGQKFTRPRSNKEYENWVLKQIRVNLDKSLESTSYQNVDLDEKIMLGMRLKEGINIKKAFKENGWDEETSKKNFEKLIKIWERYKVVGLVCNEGDRYYLSDPKGMELSNQVLISMFEWWETIN
;
A
#
# COMPACT_ATOMS: atom_id res chain seq x y z
N TYR A 1 14.69 -7.84 19.34
CA TYR A 1 13.99 -7.58 18.06
C TYR A 1 12.80 -6.66 18.29
N THR A 2 12.62 -5.70 17.42
CA THR A 2 11.46 -4.80 17.42
C THR A 2 10.62 -5.03 16.17
N ARG A 3 9.30 -4.98 16.31
CA ARG A 3 8.39 -5.00 15.18
C ARG A 3 8.60 -3.74 14.35
N TYR A 4 8.70 -3.85 13.04
CA TYR A 4 8.81 -2.70 12.14
C TYR A 4 7.65 -2.63 11.14
N GLU A 5 6.89 -3.73 10.99
CA GLU A 5 5.65 -3.82 10.24
C GLU A 5 4.78 -4.94 10.82
N ILE A 6 3.61 -5.17 10.27
CA ILE A 6 2.54 -5.98 10.84
C ILE A 6 2.96 -7.42 11.24
N SER A 7 3.88 -8.05 10.48
CA SER A 7 4.26 -9.47 10.66
C SER A 7 5.74 -9.68 10.96
N ASN A 8 6.59 -8.68 10.78
CA ASN A 8 8.04 -8.87 10.83
C ASN A 8 8.73 -8.05 11.93
N TYR A 9 9.75 -8.68 12.48
CA TYR A 9 10.60 -8.14 13.54
C TYR A 9 12.05 -8.12 13.06
N SER A 10 12.82 -7.15 13.53
CA SER A 10 14.25 -7.06 13.24
C SER A 10 15.03 -6.38 14.39
N ILE A 11 16.34 -6.47 14.35
CA ILE A 11 17.21 -5.58 15.11
C ILE A 11 17.06 -4.17 14.49
N PRO A 12 17.05 -3.09 15.30
CA PRO A 12 17.01 -1.73 14.80
C PRO A 12 18.05 -1.48 13.70
N GLY A 13 17.66 -0.88 12.59
CA GLY A 13 18.50 -0.66 11.41
C GLY A 13 18.63 -1.85 10.44
N HIS A 14 18.09 -3.03 10.78
CA HIS A 14 18.15 -4.24 9.95
C HIS A 14 16.78 -4.65 9.39
N HIS A 15 15.91 -3.68 9.12
CA HIS A 15 14.63 -3.95 8.46
C HIS A 15 14.84 -4.56 7.08
N SER A 16 14.01 -5.52 6.68
CA SER A 16 14.03 -6.07 5.32
C SER A 16 13.76 -4.98 4.30
N ARG A 17 14.77 -4.63 3.50
CA ARG A 17 14.63 -3.65 2.42
C ARG A 17 13.60 -4.11 1.39
N HIS A 18 13.57 -5.42 1.10
CA HIS A 18 12.63 -6.00 0.16
C HIS A 18 11.19 -5.83 0.63
N ASN A 19 10.85 -6.16 1.88
CA ASN A 19 9.51 -5.98 2.42
C ASN A 19 9.10 -4.49 2.43
N ARG A 20 10.03 -3.60 2.75
CA ARG A 20 9.76 -2.15 2.74
C ARG A 20 9.46 -1.59 1.35
N VAL A 21 9.96 -2.21 0.27
CA VAL A 21 9.57 -1.84 -1.10
C VAL A 21 8.06 -1.98 -1.28
N TYR A 22 7.47 -3.10 -0.84
CA TYR A 22 6.02 -3.31 -0.91
C TYR A 22 5.24 -2.35 -0.02
N TRP A 23 5.62 -2.23 1.25
CA TRP A 23 4.89 -1.39 2.20
C TRP A 23 4.99 0.12 1.91
N ASN A 24 6.03 0.55 1.24
CA ASN A 24 6.20 1.94 0.79
C ASN A 24 5.54 2.21 -0.58
N GLY A 25 4.87 1.23 -1.18
CA GLY A 25 4.26 1.37 -2.50
C GLY A 25 5.27 1.60 -3.64
N LEU A 26 6.53 1.18 -3.45
CA LEU A 26 7.57 1.31 -4.48
C LEU A 26 7.43 0.23 -5.53
N GLY A 27 7.99 0.47 -6.72
CA GLY A 27 7.96 -0.50 -7.81
C GLY A 27 8.80 -1.75 -7.55
N TRP A 28 8.31 -2.90 -8.01
CA TRP A 28 9.06 -4.17 -7.94
C TRP A 28 8.84 -5.04 -9.19
N TRP A 29 9.83 -5.87 -9.45
CA TRP A 29 9.77 -6.93 -10.45
C TRP A 29 9.72 -8.30 -9.80
N SER A 30 8.91 -9.19 -10.36
CA SER A 30 8.90 -10.61 -10.04
C SER A 30 9.12 -11.42 -11.32
N PHE A 31 9.52 -12.67 -11.18
CA PHE A 31 9.81 -13.56 -12.30
C PHE A 31 9.09 -14.90 -12.15
N GLY A 32 8.84 -15.56 -13.29
CA GLY A 32 8.21 -16.87 -13.31
C GLY A 32 6.68 -16.83 -13.43
N GLN A 33 6.11 -18.02 -13.50
CA GLN A 33 4.68 -18.24 -13.68
C GLN A 33 3.87 -17.74 -12.49
N GLY A 34 2.72 -17.13 -12.75
CA GLY A 34 1.80 -16.63 -11.73
C GLY A 34 2.37 -15.49 -10.88
N SER A 35 3.59 -15.04 -11.16
CA SER A 35 4.20 -13.93 -10.41
C SER A 35 3.57 -12.60 -10.79
N THR A 36 3.39 -11.73 -9.79
CA THR A 36 2.91 -10.36 -9.99
C THR A 36 4.08 -9.39 -9.91
N SER A 37 4.11 -8.42 -10.80
CA SER A 37 5.05 -7.28 -10.80
C SER A 37 4.27 -5.97 -10.72
N SER A 38 4.90 -4.92 -10.21
CA SER A 38 4.37 -3.56 -10.19
C SER A 38 5.52 -2.55 -10.35
N PRO A 39 6.24 -2.55 -11.46
CA PRO A 39 7.45 -1.74 -11.62
C PRO A 39 7.17 -0.23 -11.64
N TRP A 40 5.97 0.17 -12.07
CA TRP A 40 5.56 1.57 -12.24
C TRP A 40 4.22 1.90 -11.56
N GLY A 41 3.88 1.22 -10.47
CA GLY A 41 2.61 1.37 -9.78
C GLY A 41 1.48 0.54 -10.38
N GLN A 42 1.58 0.14 -11.65
CA GLN A 42 0.62 -0.76 -12.28
C GLN A 42 0.97 -2.22 -12.02
N LYS A 43 0.03 -2.95 -11.41
CA LYS A 43 0.17 -4.39 -11.17
C LYS A 43 -0.19 -5.19 -12.41
N PHE A 44 0.64 -6.15 -12.75
CA PHE A 44 0.31 -7.19 -13.73
C PHE A 44 0.77 -8.56 -13.24
N THR A 45 -0.04 -9.58 -13.51
CA THR A 45 0.24 -10.96 -13.11
C THR A 45 0.48 -11.80 -14.36
N ARG A 46 1.57 -12.56 -14.34
CA ARG A 46 1.92 -13.48 -15.43
C ARG A 46 1.01 -14.72 -15.43
N PRO A 47 0.81 -15.36 -16.58
CA PRO A 47 0.05 -16.60 -16.65
C PRO A 47 0.59 -17.68 -15.71
N ARG A 48 -0.31 -18.51 -15.17
CA ARG A 48 0.05 -19.55 -14.20
C ARG A 48 0.43 -20.88 -14.83
N SER A 49 -0.12 -21.21 -16.00
CA SER A 49 0.21 -22.46 -16.70
C SER A 49 1.48 -22.32 -17.53
N ASN A 50 2.24 -23.42 -17.69
CA ASN A 50 3.47 -23.45 -18.47
C ASN A 50 3.25 -22.95 -19.89
N LYS A 51 2.24 -23.49 -20.56
CA LYS A 51 1.93 -23.19 -21.96
C LYS A 51 1.54 -21.72 -22.17
N GLU A 52 0.72 -21.17 -21.30
CA GLU A 52 0.31 -19.76 -21.38
C GLU A 52 1.48 -18.83 -21.05
N TYR A 53 2.31 -19.19 -20.07
CA TYR A 53 3.49 -18.42 -19.70
C TYR A 53 4.52 -18.38 -20.84
N GLU A 54 4.80 -19.52 -21.47
CA GLU A 54 5.67 -19.61 -22.63
C GLU A 54 5.16 -18.73 -23.80
N ASN A 55 3.88 -18.84 -24.15
CA ASN A 55 3.24 -18.00 -25.14
C ASN A 55 3.33 -16.51 -24.80
N TRP A 56 3.13 -16.16 -23.53
CA TRP A 56 3.25 -14.80 -23.03
C TRP A 56 4.69 -14.28 -23.19
N VAL A 57 5.71 -15.06 -22.81
CA VAL A 57 7.13 -14.71 -22.99
C VAL A 57 7.46 -14.48 -24.45
N LEU A 58 7.07 -15.40 -25.34
CA LEU A 58 7.31 -15.27 -26.80
C LEU A 58 6.65 -14.01 -27.36
N LYS A 59 5.46 -13.67 -26.89
CA LYS A 59 4.78 -12.43 -27.27
C LYS A 59 5.55 -11.19 -26.79
N GLN A 60 6.05 -11.18 -25.54
CA GLN A 60 6.83 -10.06 -25.00
C GLN A 60 8.15 -9.84 -25.75
N ILE A 61 8.85 -10.91 -26.12
CA ILE A 61 10.07 -10.84 -26.94
C ILE A 61 9.79 -10.20 -28.30
N ARG A 62 8.64 -10.49 -28.92
CA ARG A 62 8.25 -9.94 -30.23
C ARG A 62 7.83 -8.47 -30.16
N VAL A 63 7.27 -8.03 -29.05
CA VAL A 63 6.79 -6.64 -28.83
C VAL A 63 7.94 -5.81 -28.26
N ASN A 64 9.13 -5.86 -28.65
CA ASN A 64 10.21 -4.96 -28.25
C ASN A 64 9.94 -4.23 -26.93
N LEU A 65 10.12 -4.93 -25.80
CA LEU A 65 9.75 -4.47 -24.43
C LEU A 65 10.28 -3.05 -24.15
N ASP A 66 11.43 -2.68 -24.67
CA ASP A 66 12.05 -1.37 -24.48
C ASP A 66 11.14 -0.22 -24.91
N LYS A 67 10.41 -0.36 -26.01
CA LYS A 67 9.47 0.69 -26.47
C LYS A 67 8.20 0.80 -25.66
N SER A 68 7.73 -0.29 -25.05
CA SER A 68 6.56 -0.26 -24.18
C SER A 68 6.90 0.28 -22.77
N LEU A 69 8.15 0.12 -22.35
CA LEU A 69 8.67 0.58 -21.08
C LEU A 69 8.90 2.10 -21.06
N GLU A 70 9.39 2.67 -22.17
CA GLU A 70 9.64 4.11 -22.30
C GLU A 70 8.35 4.96 -22.30
N SER A 71 7.20 4.37 -22.63
CA SER A 71 5.91 5.06 -22.69
C SER A 71 5.08 4.94 -21.42
N THR A 72 5.52 4.14 -20.44
CA THR A 72 4.74 3.91 -19.20
C THR A 72 5.17 4.91 -18.15
N SER A 73 4.40 5.99 -17.98
CA SER A 73 4.55 6.90 -16.84
C SER A 73 4.31 6.15 -15.53
N TYR A 74 5.12 6.44 -14.51
CA TYR A 74 4.88 5.92 -13.17
C TYR A 74 3.49 6.36 -12.70
N GLN A 75 2.62 5.40 -12.42
CA GLN A 75 1.33 5.67 -11.80
C GLN A 75 1.49 5.52 -10.30
N ASN A 76 1.02 6.52 -9.57
CA ASN A 76 0.94 6.42 -8.13
C ASN A 76 0.03 5.24 -7.73
N VAL A 77 0.40 4.55 -6.67
CA VAL A 77 -0.47 3.57 -6.01
C VAL A 77 -1.76 4.29 -5.60
N ASP A 78 -2.91 3.65 -5.80
CA ASP A 78 -4.21 4.21 -5.42
C ASP A 78 -4.22 4.62 -3.94
N LEU A 79 -4.98 5.66 -3.63
CA LEU A 79 -4.93 6.27 -2.30
C LEU A 79 -5.32 5.31 -1.17
N ASP A 80 -6.35 4.50 -1.39
CA ASP A 80 -6.79 3.46 -0.44
C ASP A 80 -5.69 2.41 -0.22
N GLU A 81 -5.06 1.94 -1.28
CA GLU A 81 -3.92 1.04 -1.17
C GLU A 81 -2.74 1.71 -0.44
N LYS A 82 -2.46 2.98 -0.74
CA LYS A 82 -1.40 3.75 -0.07
C LYS A 82 -1.63 3.88 1.44
N ILE A 83 -2.87 4.16 1.83
CA ILE A 83 -3.25 4.23 3.25
C ILE A 83 -3.13 2.84 3.89
N MET A 84 -3.66 1.82 3.25
CA MET A 84 -3.60 0.44 3.72
C MET A 84 -2.15 -0.04 3.93
N LEU A 85 -1.26 0.20 2.97
CA LEU A 85 0.15 -0.16 3.05
C LEU A 85 0.86 0.61 4.18
N GLY A 86 0.63 1.92 4.28
CA GLY A 86 1.23 2.75 5.32
C GLY A 86 0.78 2.38 6.73
N MET A 87 -0.49 2.02 6.91
CA MET A 87 -1.02 1.57 8.20
C MET A 87 -0.44 0.21 8.65
N ARG A 88 0.16 -0.57 7.77
CA ARG A 88 0.86 -1.82 8.11
C ARG A 88 2.28 -1.60 8.63
N LEU A 89 2.82 -0.41 8.45
CA LEU A 89 4.12 -0.03 9.00
C LEU A 89 3.98 0.46 10.46
N LYS A 90 4.98 0.19 11.29
CA LYS A 90 5.01 0.69 12.67
C LYS A 90 4.95 2.21 12.74
N GLU A 91 5.62 2.88 11.82
CA GLU A 91 5.62 4.34 11.71
C GLU A 91 4.31 4.91 11.18
N GLY A 92 3.42 4.08 10.62
CA GLY A 92 2.15 4.54 10.07
C GLY A 92 2.27 5.47 8.88
N ILE A 93 1.22 6.24 8.61
CA ILE A 93 1.10 7.13 7.45
C ILE A 93 0.60 8.52 7.84
N ASN A 94 1.13 9.56 7.19
CA ASN A 94 0.55 10.90 7.26
C ASN A 94 -0.59 11.00 6.24
N ILE A 95 -1.83 11.03 6.73
CA ILE A 95 -3.05 10.96 5.91
C ILE A 95 -3.19 12.20 5.02
N LYS A 96 -3.00 13.40 5.56
CA LYS A 96 -3.13 14.64 4.76
C LYS A 96 -2.08 14.73 3.67
N LYS A 97 -0.85 14.29 3.96
CA LYS A 97 0.20 14.20 2.95
C LYS A 97 -0.17 13.21 1.84
N ALA A 98 -0.73 12.06 2.20
CA ALA A 98 -1.19 11.06 1.22
C ALA A 98 -2.29 11.62 0.30
N PHE A 99 -3.26 12.36 0.84
CA PHE A 99 -4.31 13.03 0.07
C PHE A 99 -3.73 14.04 -0.92
N LYS A 100 -2.83 14.91 -0.45
CA LYS A 100 -2.16 15.91 -1.28
C LYS A 100 -1.37 15.28 -2.42
N GLU A 101 -0.61 14.21 -2.13
CA GLU A 101 0.17 13.47 -3.13
C GLU A 101 -0.72 12.74 -4.15
N ASN A 102 -1.98 12.45 -3.78
CA ASN A 102 -2.99 11.88 -4.68
C ASN A 102 -3.76 12.96 -5.49
N GLY A 103 -3.37 14.23 -5.37
CA GLY A 103 -3.93 15.33 -6.14
C GLY A 103 -5.25 15.90 -5.61
N TRP A 104 -5.64 15.57 -4.39
CA TRP A 104 -6.85 16.13 -3.78
C TRP A 104 -6.63 17.59 -3.37
N ASP A 105 -7.61 18.43 -3.66
CA ASP A 105 -7.66 19.81 -3.17
C ASP A 105 -7.84 19.87 -1.64
N GLU A 106 -7.69 21.06 -1.07
CA GLU A 106 -7.72 21.24 0.38
C GLU A 106 -9.10 20.98 0.98
N GLU A 107 -10.18 21.37 0.29
CA GLU A 107 -11.56 21.19 0.76
C GLU A 107 -11.94 19.71 0.77
N THR A 108 -11.69 19.01 -0.34
CA THR A 108 -11.90 17.56 -0.47
C THR A 108 -11.08 16.79 0.56
N SER A 109 -9.81 17.15 0.72
CA SER A 109 -8.91 16.55 1.72
C SER A 109 -9.44 16.72 3.13
N LYS A 110 -9.84 17.94 3.52
CA LYS A 110 -10.37 18.23 4.85
C LYS A 110 -11.65 17.43 5.15
N LYS A 111 -12.61 17.49 4.24
CA LYS A 111 -13.90 16.80 4.38
C LYS A 111 -13.73 15.29 4.56
N ASN A 112 -12.89 14.67 3.74
CA ASN A 112 -12.69 13.23 3.75
C ASN A 112 -11.78 12.77 4.90
N PHE A 113 -10.83 13.63 5.30
CA PHE A 113 -10.05 13.40 6.52
C PHE A 113 -10.97 13.34 7.75
N GLU A 114 -11.85 14.31 7.94
CA GLU A 114 -12.79 14.33 9.05
C GLU A 114 -13.68 13.09 9.11
N LYS A 115 -14.16 12.62 7.94
CA LYS A 115 -14.94 11.38 7.84
C LYS A 115 -14.13 10.15 8.27
N LEU A 116 -12.91 10.00 7.77
CA LEU A 116 -12.04 8.87 8.10
C LEU A 116 -11.72 8.85 9.60
N ILE A 117 -11.34 10.00 10.15
CA ILE A 117 -11.00 10.11 11.57
C ILE A 117 -12.20 9.79 12.47
N LYS A 118 -13.40 10.23 12.10
CA LYS A 118 -14.63 9.89 12.82
C LYS A 118 -14.86 8.37 12.87
N ILE A 119 -14.56 7.65 11.78
CA ILE A 119 -14.66 6.19 11.76
C ILE A 119 -13.58 5.57 12.66
N TRP A 120 -12.36 6.10 12.63
CA TRP A 120 -11.25 5.58 13.41
C TRP A 120 -11.29 5.96 14.91
N GLU A 121 -12.13 6.93 15.33
CA GLU A 121 -12.25 7.33 16.73
C GLU A 121 -12.60 6.15 17.64
N ARG A 122 -13.51 5.26 17.22
CA ARG A 122 -13.84 4.02 17.95
C ARG A 122 -12.62 3.14 18.20
N TYR A 123 -11.70 3.08 17.25
CA TYR A 123 -10.46 2.29 17.35
C TYR A 123 -9.39 3.00 18.18
N LYS A 124 -9.40 4.32 18.22
CA LYS A 124 -8.55 5.11 19.11
C LYS A 124 -8.97 4.91 20.58
N VAL A 125 -10.28 4.97 20.85
CA VAL A 125 -10.82 4.75 22.19
C VAL A 125 -10.41 3.39 22.74
N VAL A 126 -10.43 2.34 21.94
CA VAL A 126 -10.02 0.99 22.37
C VAL A 126 -8.50 0.73 22.20
N GLY A 127 -7.74 1.73 21.82
CA GLY A 127 -6.28 1.69 21.75
C GLY A 127 -5.71 0.85 20.59
N LEU A 128 -6.45 0.69 19.47
CA LEU A 128 -5.94 0.02 18.27
C LEU A 128 -5.25 0.99 17.31
N VAL A 129 -5.73 2.23 17.24
CA VAL A 129 -5.18 3.31 16.41
C VAL A 129 -4.62 4.40 17.31
N CYS A 130 -3.45 4.90 16.95
CA CYS A 130 -2.81 6.05 17.58
C CYS A 130 -2.54 7.11 16.51
N ASN A 131 -2.31 8.36 16.95
CA ASN A 131 -1.86 9.42 16.05
C ASN A 131 -0.91 10.41 16.72
N GLU A 132 -0.03 10.97 15.89
CA GLU A 132 0.82 12.12 16.21
C GLU A 132 0.58 13.18 15.13
N GLY A 133 -0.22 14.20 15.47
CA GLY A 133 -0.73 15.14 14.49
C GLY A 133 -1.55 14.43 13.40
N ASP A 134 -1.17 14.62 12.13
CA ASP A 134 -1.84 14.02 10.97
C ASP A 134 -1.29 12.63 10.60
N ARG A 135 -0.35 12.10 11.39
CA ARG A 135 0.21 10.76 11.23
C ARG A 135 -0.58 9.77 12.06
N TYR A 136 -1.12 8.74 11.42
CA TYR A 136 -1.88 7.66 12.04
C TYR A 136 -1.12 6.34 11.92
N TYR A 137 -1.17 5.54 12.97
CA TYR A 137 -0.50 4.24 13.04
C TYR A 137 -1.25 3.27 13.97
N LEU A 138 -0.99 1.99 13.79
CA LEU A 138 -1.53 0.94 14.66
C LEU A 138 -0.68 0.82 15.92
N SER A 139 -1.32 0.67 17.07
CA SER A 139 -0.60 0.39 18.32
C SER A 139 0.08 -0.98 18.26
N ASP A 140 1.24 -1.12 18.90
CA ASP A 140 1.96 -2.38 19.02
C ASP A 140 1.87 -2.87 20.49
N PRO A 141 1.41 -4.09 20.78
CA PRO A 141 1.05 -5.16 19.80
C PRO A 141 -0.41 -5.13 19.33
N LYS A 142 -1.33 -4.55 20.10
CA LYS A 142 -2.79 -4.74 19.99
C LYS A 142 -3.36 -4.31 18.63
N GLY A 143 -3.03 -3.11 18.16
CA GLY A 143 -3.49 -2.59 16.87
C GLY A 143 -2.92 -3.38 15.69
N MET A 144 -1.65 -3.76 15.76
CA MET A 144 -1.00 -4.58 14.74
C MET A 144 -1.64 -5.97 14.61
N GLU A 145 -1.98 -6.61 15.73
CA GLU A 145 -2.62 -7.93 15.74
C GLU A 145 -4.06 -7.89 15.23
N LEU A 146 -4.78 -6.82 15.49
CA LEU A 146 -6.18 -6.60 15.08
C LEU A 146 -6.32 -5.67 13.88
N SER A 147 -5.25 -5.47 13.12
CA SER A 147 -5.15 -4.54 12.00
C SER A 147 -6.27 -4.67 10.97
N ASN A 148 -6.73 -5.90 10.69
CA ASN A 148 -7.77 -6.13 9.69
C ASN A 148 -9.07 -5.39 10.02
N GLN A 149 -9.44 -5.24 11.30
CA GLN A 149 -10.65 -4.51 11.70
C GLN A 149 -10.55 -3.02 11.33
N VAL A 150 -9.39 -2.42 11.55
CA VAL A 150 -9.13 -1.01 11.20
C VAL A 150 -9.07 -0.84 9.68
N LEU A 151 -8.39 -1.74 8.97
CA LEU A 151 -8.24 -1.68 7.51
C LEU A 151 -9.58 -1.89 6.78
N ILE A 152 -10.43 -2.81 7.25
CA ILE A 152 -11.78 -3.00 6.68
C ILE A 152 -12.58 -1.69 6.80
N SER A 153 -12.56 -1.04 7.96
CA SER A 153 -13.29 0.23 8.14
C SER A 153 -12.75 1.36 7.26
N MET A 154 -11.48 1.33 6.91
CA MET A 154 -10.88 2.26 5.95
C MET A 154 -11.40 1.99 4.52
N PHE A 155 -11.53 0.73 4.13
CA PHE A 155 -12.12 0.38 2.82
C PHE A 155 -13.61 0.73 2.76
N GLU A 156 -14.39 0.49 3.84
CA GLU A 156 -15.77 0.95 3.94
C GLU A 156 -15.88 2.48 3.77
N TRP A 157 -14.98 3.24 4.41
CA TRP A 157 -14.90 4.68 4.18
C TRP A 157 -14.60 5.03 2.73
N TRP A 158 -13.64 4.33 2.11
CA TRP A 158 -13.26 4.57 0.71
C TRP A 158 -14.42 4.37 -0.25
N GLU A 159 -15.23 3.33 -0.06
CA GLU A 159 -16.44 3.07 -0.86
C GLU A 159 -17.51 4.17 -0.69
N THR A 160 -17.52 4.91 0.41
CA THR A 160 -18.50 6.00 0.63
C THR A 160 -18.15 7.31 -0.06
N ILE A 161 -16.94 7.44 -0.58
CA ILE A 161 -16.43 8.69 -1.18
C ILE A 161 -16.15 8.57 -2.68
N ASN A 162 -16.24 7.38 -3.24
CA ASN A 162 -16.21 7.06 -4.67
C ASN A 162 -17.55 6.54 -5.12
#